data_6be54fa3f93abea8ffa5c7cbc4919fec
#
_entry.id   6be54fa3f93abea8ffa5c7cbc4919fec
#
_cell.length_a   1.000
_cell.length_b   1.000
_cell.length_c   1.000
_cell.angle_alpha   90.00
_cell.angle_beta   90.00
_cell.angle_gamma   90.00
#
_symmetry.space_group_name_H-M   'P 1'
#
loop_
_entity.id
_entity.type
_entity.pdbx_description
1 polymer ?
#
loop_
_entity_poly.entity_id
_entity_poly.type
_entity_poly.pdbx_seq_one_letter_code
_entity_poly.pdbx_strand_id
1 'polypeptide(L)'
;MWFWWFMVICDLLLPIIMLITGRMMWKHYPKEINGVLGYRTNRSIKNANTWKFAHEYCGKLWWKIGAASVLPTILVHIPFFHSDENIIGIVGGIVAAVQCVIMLASVFLTEHALKKTFNADGTRIA
;
A
#
# COMPACT_ATOMS: atom_id res chain seq x y z
N MET A 1 -22.03 6.46 18.40
CA MET A 1 -21.95 7.32 17.20
C MET A 1 -20.52 7.77 16.89
N TRP A 2 -19.84 8.39 17.89
CA TRP A 2 -18.46 8.84 17.70
C TRP A 2 -17.51 7.69 17.37
N PHE A 3 -17.71 6.49 17.93
CA PHE A 3 -16.84 5.33 17.70
C PHE A 3 -16.95 4.83 16.26
N TRP A 4 -18.14 4.88 15.67
CA TRP A 4 -18.33 4.56 14.26
C TRP A 4 -17.50 5.48 13.36
N TRP A 5 -17.59 6.80 13.61
CA TRP A 5 -16.80 7.79 12.88
C TRP A 5 -15.31 7.55 13.08
N PHE A 6 -14.90 7.26 14.32
CA PHE A 6 -13.51 6.97 14.64
C PHE A 6 -12.99 5.77 13.82
N MET A 7 -13.75 4.67 13.78
CA MET A 7 -13.34 3.47 13.05
C MET A 7 -13.30 3.70 11.55
N VAL A 8 -14.25 4.43 10.99
CA VAL A 8 -14.26 4.78 9.56
C VAL A 8 -13.02 5.59 9.22
N ILE A 9 -12.70 6.60 10.03
CA ILE A 9 -11.51 7.43 9.80
C ILE A 9 -10.24 6.58 9.89
N CYS A 10 -10.12 5.72 10.91
CA CYS A 10 -8.97 4.84 11.06
C CYS A 10 -8.81 3.90 9.87
N ASP A 11 -9.91 3.32 9.40
CA ASP A 11 -9.87 2.39 8.28
C ASP A 11 -9.64 3.08 6.94
N LEU A 12 -9.91 4.37 6.84
CA LEU A 12 -9.57 5.16 5.64
C LEU A 12 -8.12 5.62 5.62
N LEU A 13 -7.43 5.65 6.78
CA LEU A 13 -6.05 6.12 6.83
C LEU A 13 -5.13 5.30 5.94
N LEU A 14 -5.20 3.99 6.00
CA LEU A 14 -4.31 3.13 5.21
C LEU A 14 -4.52 3.31 3.69
N PRO A 15 -5.77 3.23 3.16
CA PRO A 15 -5.98 3.51 1.74
C PRO A 15 -5.52 4.90 1.31
N ILE A 16 -5.76 5.92 2.11
CA ILE A 16 -5.36 7.29 1.80
C ILE A 16 -3.84 7.41 1.80
N ILE A 17 -3.17 6.83 2.81
CA ILE A 17 -1.71 6.82 2.88
C ILE A 17 -1.14 6.07 1.68
N MET A 18 -1.70 4.93 1.31
CA MET A 18 -1.27 4.18 0.12
C MET A 18 -1.46 5.00 -1.16
N LEU A 19 -2.58 5.71 -1.28
CA LEU A 19 -2.85 6.56 -2.44
C LEU A 19 -1.79 7.65 -2.58
N ILE A 20 -1.55 8.39 -1.51
CA ILE A 20 -0.61 9.52 -1.51
C ILE A 20 0.82 9.01 -1.69
N THR A 21 1.23 8.04 -0.89
CA THR A 21 2.58 7.46 -0.94
C THR A 21 2.83 6.80 -2.29
N GLY A 22 1.82 6.09 -2.82
CA GLY A 22 1.91 5.44 -4.12
C GLY A 22 2.16 6.44 -5.24
N ARG A 23 1.41 7.55 -5.24
CA ARG A 23 1.64 8.59 -6.24
C ARG A 23 3.01 9.24 -6.09
N MET A 24 3.46 9.48 -4.86
CA MET A 24 4.79 10.03 -4.60
C MET A 24 5.89 9.08 -5.09
N MET A 25 5.77 7.79 -4.79
CA MET A 25 6.74 6.80 -5.26
C MET A 25 6.74 6.69 -6.78
N TRP A 26 5.57 6.78 -7.40
CA TRP A 26 5.45 6.68 -8.86
C TRP A 26 6.00 7.90 -9.58
N LYS A 27 5.65 9.10 -9.12
CA LYS A 27 5.96 10.36 -9.82
C LYS A 27 7.17 11.10 -9.26
N HIS A 28 7.40 10.98 -7.95
CA HIS A 28 8.38 11.79 -7.23
C HIS A 28 9.24 10.94 -6.28
N TYR A 29 9.66 9.75 -6.71
CA TYR A 29 10.49 8.90 -5.87
C TYR A 29 11.85 9.58 -5.59
N PRO A 30 12.52 9.23 -4.46
CA PRO A 30 13.86 9.75 -4.19
C PRO A 30 14.82 9.36 -5.31
N LYS A 31 15.53 10.33 -5.88
CA LYS A 31 16.43 10.07 -7.02
C LYS A 31 17.65 9.26 -6.63
N GLU A 32 18.07 9.38 -5.37
CA GLU A 32 19.21 8.65 -4.83
C GLU A 32 18.76 7.56 -3.89
N ILE A 33 19.42 6.40 -3.96
CA ILE A 33 19.18 5.31 -3.03
C ILE A 33 19.62 5.76 -1.65
N ASN A 34 18.72 5.68 -0.67
CA ASN A 34 19.01 6.14 0.69
C ASN A 34 18.48 5.15 1.72
N GLY A 35 18.83 5.35 2.98
CA GLY A 35 18.49 4.45 4.07
C GLY A 35 17.17 4.75 4.78
N VAL A 36 16.43 5.77 4.35
CA VAL A 36 15.29 6.27 5.12
C VAL A 36 13.98 6.27 4.34
N LEU A 37 13.97 6.78 3.10
CA LEU A 37 12.74 7.01 2.33
C LEU A 37 12.63 6.06 1.15
N GLY A 38 11.38 5.69 0.84
CA GLY A 38 11.04 4.96 -0.36
C GLY A 38 10.93 3.46 -0.15
N TYR A 39 10.74 2.76 -1.25
CA TYR A 39 10.63 1.30 -1.27
C TYR A 39 12.04 0.70 -1.17
N ARG A 40 12.33 0.06 -0.06
CA ARG A 40 13.69 -0.40 0.25
C ARG A 40 13.73 -1.89 0.56
N THR A 41 14.15 -2.67 -0.41
CA THR A 41 14.42 -4.11 -0.26
C THR A 41 15.80 -4.41 -0.80
N ASN A 42 16.32 -5.61 -0.50
CA ASN A 42 17.61 -6.02 -1.02
C ASN A 42 17.68 -5.96 -2.55
N ARG A 43 16.56 -6.20 -3.22
CA ARG A 43 16.49 -6.14 -4.68
C ARG A 43 16.38 -4.72 -5.22
N SER A 44 15.60 -3.86 -4.55
CA SER A 44 15.36 -2.50 -5.02
C SER A 44 16.58 -1.60 -4.90
N ILE A 45 17.44 -1.84 -3.92
CA ILE A 45 18.61 -0.99 -3.64
C ILE A 45 19.88 -1.41 -4.42
N LYS A 46 19.79 -2.37 -5.32
CA LYS A 46 20.98 -2.86 -6.06
C LYS A 46 21.59 -1.79 -6.95
N ASN A 47 20.78 -1.02 -7.67
CA ASN A 47 21.25 0.07 -8.51
C ASN A 47 20.08 1.03 -8.82
N ALA A 48 20.38 2.08 -9.61
CA ALA A 48 19.36 3.09 -9.96
C ALA A 48 18.21 2.49 -10.77
N ASN A 49 18.46 1.51 -11.60
CA ASN A 49 17.41 0.88 -12.42
C ASN A 49 16.43 0.06 -11.57
N THR A 50 16.94 -0.74 -10.63
CA THR A 50 16.09 -1.50 -9.71
C THR A 50 15.32 -0.58 -8.78
N TRP A 51 15.95 0.49 -8.32
CA TRP A 51 15.32 1.50 -7.47
C TRP A 51 14.16 2.18 -8.18
N LYS A 52 14.40 2.65 -9.39
CA LYS A 52 13.35 3.29 -10.22
C LYS A 52 12.20 2.33 -10.50
N PHE A 53 12.52 1.11 -10.95
CA PHE A 53 11.51 0.10 -11.27
C PHE A 53 10.62 -0.21 -10.07
N ALA A 54 11.24 -0.44 -8.91
CA ALA A 54 10.49 -0.76 -7.68
C ALA A 54 9.55 0.38 -7.29
N HIS A 55 10.02 1.61 -7.33
CA HIS A 55 9.19 2.76 -6.97
C HIS A 55 8.04 2.98 -7.96
N GLU A 56 8.30 2.86 -9.24
CA GLU A 56 7.24 3.02 -10.24
C GLU A 56 6.21 1.90 -10.16
N TYR A 57 6.65 0.67 -10.03
CA TYR A 57 5.76 -0.49 -9.95
C TYR A 57 4.91 -0.48 -8.68
N CYS A 58 5.55 -0.38 -7.54
CA CYS A 58 4.87 -0.37 -6.24
C CYS A 58 4.00 0.88 -6.10
N GLY A 59 4.51 2.02 -6.56
CA GLY A 59 3.78 3.28 -6.50
C GLY A 59 2.49 3.25 -7.30
N LYS A 60 2.54 2.76 -8.54
CA LYS A 60 1.33 2.59 -9.36
C LYS A 60 0.35 1.62 -8.71
N LEU A 61 0.85 0.52 -8.17
CA LEU A 61 0.02 -0.50 -7.52
C LEU A 61 -0.67 0.08 -6.29
N TRP A 62 0.07 0.78 -5.44
CA TRP A 62 -0.47 1.40 -4.24
C TRP A 62 -1.47 2.51 -4.56
N TRP A 63 -1.20 3.30 -5.60
CA TRP A 63 -2.13 4.33 -6.03
C TRP A 63 -3.47 3.72 -6.44
N LYS A 64 -3.43 2.66 -7.24
CA LYS A 64 -4.63 1.94 -7.69
C LYS A 64 -5.37 1.27 -6.55
N ILE A 65 -4.64 0.56 -5.67
CA ILE A 65 -5.23 -0.13 -4.52
C ILE A 65 -5.85 0.88 -3.55
N GLY A 66 -5.13 1.96 -3.24
CA GLY A 66 -5.63 3.00 -2.36
C GLY A 66 -6.91 3.62 -2.89
N ALA A 67 -6.91 4.02 -4.16
CA ALA A 67 -8.09 4.61 -4.79
C ALA A 67 -9.27 3.63 -4.81
N ALA A 68 -9.01 2.37 -5.15
CA ALA A 68 -10.06 1.34 -5.23
C ALA A 68 -10.58 0.94 -3.85
N SER A 69 -9.80 1.12 -2.79
CA SER A 69 -10.17 0.70 -1.43
C SER A 69 -11.00 1.74 -0.68
N VAL A 70 -10.96 3.01 -1.09
CA VAL A 70 -11.66 4.09 -0.35
C VAL A 70 -13.17 3.84 -0.32
N LEU A 71 -13.78 3.62 -1.46
CA LEU A 71 -15.24 3.43 -1.53
C LEU A 71 -15.71 2.15 -0.84
N PRO A 72 -15.12 0.96 -1.08
CA PRO A 72 -15.52 -0.24 -0.35
C PRO A 72 -15.36 -0.11 1.17
N THR A 73 -14.32 0.59 1.64
CA THR A 73 -14.13 0.80 3.08
C THR A 73 -15.28 1.57 3.68
N ILE A 74 -15.72 2.64 3.01
CA ILE A 74 -16.88 3.41 3.47
C ILE A 74 -18.15 2.56 3.42
N LEU A 75 -18.39 1.88 2.31
CA LEU A 75 -19.60 1.10 2.09
C LEU A 75 -19.77 -0.02 3.12
N VAL A 76 -18.68 -0.66 3.51
CA VAL A 76 -18.73 -1.78 4.46
C VAL A 76 -19.14 -1.31 5.86
N HIS A 77 -18.87 -0.06 6.22
CA HIS A 77 -19.23 0.49 7.53
C HIS A 77 -20.68 0.98 7.60
N ILE A 78 -21.31 1.27 6.46
CA ILE A 78 -22.65 1.87 6.45
C ILE A 78 -23.70 1.00 7.15
N PRO A 79 -23.81 -0.34 6.88
CA PRO A 79 -24.81 -1.17 7.57
C PRO A 79 -24.65 -1.24 9.08
N PHE A 80 -23.49 -0.87 9.62
CA PHE A 80 -23.18 -0.98 11.04
C PHE A 80 -23.24 0.35 11.77
N PHE A 81 -23.79 1.39 11.13
CA PHE A 81 -23.86 2.73 11.71
C PHE A 81 -24.59 2.76 13.04
N HIS A 82 -25.65 1.96 13.20
CA HIS A 82 -26.43 1.88 14.43
C HIS A 82 -26.08 0.67 15.30
N SER A 83 -25.01 -0.06 14.97
CA SER A 83 -24.58 -1.21 15.73
C SER A 83 -23.86 -0.79 17.02
N ASP A 84 -23.73 -1.73 17.97
CA ASP A 84 -22.99 -1.45 19.20
C ASP A 84 -21.47 -1.35 18.93
N GLU A 85 -20.74 -0.85 19.92
CA GLU A 85 -19.31 -0.62 19.78
C GLU A 85 -18.52 -1.89 19.53
N ASN A 86 -18.94 -3.02 20.09
CA ASN A 86 -18.27 -4.31 19.90
C ASN A 86 -18.33 -4.73 18.43
N ILE A 87 -19.49 -4.62 17.81
CA ILE A 87 -19.68 -4.97 16.39
C ILE A 87 -18.89 -4.02 15.50
N ILE A 88 -18.98 -2.71 15.76
CA ILE A 88 -18.24 -1.70 14.99
C ILE A 88 -16.74 -1.96 15.08
N GLY A 89 -16.23 -2.26 16.28
CA GLY A 89 -14.82 -2.57 16.49
C GLY A 89 -14.38 -3.82 15.75
N ILE A 90 -15.19 -4.88 15.76
CA ILE A 90 -14.89 -6.13 15.04
C ILE A 90 -14.86 -5.89 13.54
N VAL A 91 -15.85 -5.20 12.99
CA VAL A 91 -15.90 -4.88 11.56
C VAL A 91 -14.70 -4.03 11.15
N GLY A 92 -14.40 -2.97 11.92
CA GLY A 92 -13.24 -2.13 11.64
C GLY A 92 -11.92 -2.89 11.72
N GLY A 93 -11.78 -3.77 12.70
CA GLY A 93 -10.59 -4.61 12.84
C GLY A 93 -10.40 -5.57 11.68
N ILE A 94 -11.49 -6.19 11.21
CA ILE A 94 -11.45 -7.08 10.04
C ILE A 94 -11.06 -6.29 8.78
N VAL A 95 -11.64 -5.12 8.58
CA VAL A 95 -11.31 -4.26 7.43
C VAL A 95 -9.83 -3.89 7.46
N ALA A 96 -9.33 -3.46 8.62
CA ALA A 96 -7.90 -3.11 8.78
C ALA A 96 -7.00 -4.31 8.49
N ALA A 97 -7.36 -5.50 8.97
CA ALA A 97 -6.58 -6.72 8.73
C ALA A 97 -6.53 -7.04 7.23
N VAL A 98 -7.66 -6.96 6.54
CA VAL A 98 -7.71 -7.19 5.09
C VAL A 98 -6.85 -6.18 4.34
N GLN A 99 -6.91 -4.90 4.72
CA GLN A 99 -6.09 -3.86 4.13
C GLN A 99 -4.60 -4.13 4.31
N CYS A 100 -4.19 -4.57 5.50
CA CYS A 100 -2.80 -4.92 5.77
C CYS A 100 -2.33 -6.11 4.92
N VAL A 101 -3.18 -7.12 4.76
CA VAL A 101 -2.87 -8.28 3.90
C VAL A 101 -2.68 -7.83 2.45
N ILE A 102 -3.55 -6.96 1.95
CA ILE A 102 -3.45 -6.43 0.59
C ILE A 102 -2.15 -5.64 0.41
N MET A 103 -1.79 -4.81 1.40
CA MET A 103 -0.55 -4.04 1.37
C MET A 103 0.67 -4.95 1.32
N LEU A 104 0.71 -6.00 2.16
CA LEU A 104 1.80 -6.97 2.15
C LEU A 104 1.87 -7.73 0.84
N ALA A 105 0.71 -8.12 0.29
CA ALA A 105 0.65 -8.79 -1.01
C ALA A 105 1.22 -7.91 -2.13
N SER A 106 1.01 -6.59 -2.06
CA SER A 106 1.57 -5.66 -3.05
C SER A 106 3.10 -5.64 -3.02
N VAL A 107 3.70 -5.78 -1.83
CA VAL A 107 5.15 -5.89 -1.69
C VAL A 107 5.66 -7.17 -2.35
N PHE A 108 5.00 -8.32 -2.11
CA PHE A 108 5.38 -9.57 -2.76
C PHE A 108 5.26 -9.49 -4.28
N LEU A 109 4.21 -8.84 -4.79
CA LEU A 109 4.04 -8.63 -6.23
C LEU A 109 5.18 -7.79 -6.81
N THR A 110 5.59 -6.73 -6.10
CA THR A 110 6.70 -5.88 -6.52
C THR A 110 8.02 -6.65 -6.53
N GLU A 111 8.28 -7.44 -5.49
CA GLU A 111 9.48 -8.29 -5.43
C GLU A 111 9.50 -9.32 -6.54
N HIS A 112 8.36 -9.93 -6.84
CA HIS A 112 8.23 -10.89 -7.93
C HIS A 112 8.52 -10.23 -9.28
N ALA A 113 8.01 -9.02 -9.50
CA ALA A 113 8.27 -8.27 -10.72
C ALA A 113 9.76 -7.89 -10.84
N LEU A 114 10.40 -7.51 -9.73
CA LEU A 114 11.84 -7.24 -9.69
C LEU A 114 12.64 -8.49 -10.06
N LYS A 115 12.27 -9.64 -9.49
CA LYS A 115 12.93 -10.91 -9.76
C LYS A 115 12.80 -11.32 -11.22
N LYS A 116 11.68 -11.04 -11.85
CA LYS A 116 11.46 -11.33 -13.27
C LYS A 116 12.20 -10.39 -14.20
N THR A 117 12.44 -9.15 -13.78
CA THR A 117 13.00 -8.10 -14.63
C THR A 117 14.49 -7.96 -14.47
N PHE A 118 15.04 -8.27 -13.29
CA PHE A 118 16.45 -8.08 -12.96
C PHE A 118 17.06 -9.36 -12.39
N ASN A 119 18.34 -9.55 -12.67
CA ASN A 119 19.14 -10.60 -12.03
C ASN A 119 19.43 -10.24 -10.56
N ALA A 120 19.98 -11.21 -9.81
CA ALA A 120 20.29 -11.00 -8.40
C ALA A 120 21.32 -9.88 -8.17
N ASP A 121 22.18 -9.61 -9.16
CA ASP A 121 23.19 -8.54 -9.08
C ASP A 121 22.66 -7.17 -9.52
N GLY A 122 21.39 -7.09 -9.92
CA GLY A 122 20.75 -5.86 -10.36
C GLY A 122 20.83 -5.58 -11.86
N THR A 123 21.46 -6.46 -12.63
CA THR A 123 21.49 -6.31 -14.10
C THR A 123 20.15 -6.76 -14.70
N ARG A 124 19.71 -6.03 -15.73
CA ARG A 124 18.44 -6.33 -16.36
C ARG A 124 18.50 -7.63 -17.15
N ILE A 125 17.49 -8.44 -16.99
CA ILE A 125 17.34 -9.67 -17.77
C ILE A 125 17.00 -9.27 -19.22
N ALA A 126 17.77 -9.79 -20.16
CA ALA A 126 17.60 -9.46 -21.56
C ALA A 126 16.31 -10.00 -22.16
#